data_7c5d37e0ee083bb11742dd8a879a70c6
#
_entry.id   7c5d37e0ee083bb11742dd8a879a70c6
#
_cell.length_a   1.000
_cell.length_b   1.000
_cell.length_c   1.000
_cell.angle_alpha   90.00
_cell.angle_beta   90.00
_cell.angle_gamma   90.00
#
_symmetry.space_group_name_H-M   'P 1'
#
loop_
_entity.id
_entity.type
_entity.pdbx_description
1 polymer ?
#
loop_
_entity_poly.entity_id
_entity_poly.type
_entity_poly.pdbx_seq_one_letter_code
_entity_poly.pdbx_strand_id
1 'polypeptide(L)'
;CSSDLLKSLSLTVEKTIASLFRFDRIYFISQGIIHGLTNLGGSLLTSKIFSMDIGKAEKRATVSLSYFTFASFQIVTLVSLGELVDFNFNYVFIGAVVFVLTDYFVYKNMSNKKYDNFFAVFLFLSGCMLIYMGLF
;
A
#
# COMPACT_ATOMS: atom_id res chain seq x y z
N CYS A 1 -10.89 16.77 30.65
CA CYS A 1 -11.10 15.33 30.87
C CYS A 1 -11.30 14.51 29.57
N SER A 2 -12.09 15.03 28.61
CA SER A 2 -12.31 14.31 27.33
C SER A 2 -11.10 14.42 26.38
N SER A 3 -10.43 15.55 26.34
CA SER A 3 -9.25 15.79 25.50
C SER A 3 -8.04 14.98 25.92
N ASP A 4 -7.90 14.70 27.20
CA ASP A 4 -6.76 13.93 27.76
C ASP A 4 -6.95 12.43 27.49
N LEU A 5 -8.17 11.93 27.49
CA LEU A 5 -8.51 10.56 27.14
C LEU A 5 -8.24 10.28 25.65
N LEU A 6 -8.61 11.22 24.78
CA LEU A 6 -8.33 11.11 23.34
C LEU A 6 -6.83 11.18 23.05
N LYS A 7 -6.08 12.06 23.73
CA LYS A 7 -4.62 12.09 23.62
C LYS A 7 -3.96 10.83 24.15
N SER A 8 -4.42 10.30 25.29
CA SER A 8 -3.91 9.05 25.85
C SER A 8 -4.17 7.87 24.94
N LEU A 9 -5.38 7.80 24.35
CA LEU A 9 -5.74 6.75 23.41
C LEU A 9 -4.89 6.85 22.12
N SER A 10 -4.70 8.05 21.58
CA SER A 10 -3.87 8.25 20.38
C SER A 10 -2.41 7.86 20.62
N LEU A 11 -1.85 8.24 21.77
CA LEU A 11 -0.48 7.87 22.16
C LEU A 11 -0.32 6.37 22.38
N THR A 12 -1.33 5.69 22.93
CA THR A 12 -1.31 4.24 23.14
C THR A 12 -1.39 3.51 21.81
N VAL A 13 -2.28 3.94 20.90
CA VAL A 13 -2.40 3.39 19.55
C VAL A 13 -1.11 3.61 18.78
N GLU A 14 -0.53 4.80 18.84
CA GLU A 14 0.73 5.13 18.17
C GLU A 14 1.90 4.28 18.70
N LYS A 15 2.01 4.10 20.02
CA LYS A 15 3.03 3.22 20.63
C LYS A 15 2.83 1.76 20.25
N THR A 16 1.60 1.28 20.19
CA THR A 16 1.29 -0.11 19.82
C THR A 16 1.63 -0.35 18.36
N ILE A 17 1.28 0.58 17.47
CA ILE A 17 1.63 0.53 16.04
C ILE A 17 3.16 0.59 15.87
N ALA A 18 3.84 1.51 16.56
CA ALA A 18 5.30 1.61 16.53
C ALA A 18 5.99 0.35 17.05
N SER A 19 5.43 -0.31 18.07
CA SER A 19 5.93 -1.58 18.58
C SER A 19 5.77 -2.72 17.57
N LEU A 20 4.63 -2.79 16.89
CA LEU A 20 4.40 -3.76 15.80
C LEU A 20 5.37 -3.57 14.64
N PHE A 21 5.69 -2.32 14.31
CA PHE A 21 6.66 -2.00 13.25
C PHE A 21 8.13 -2.26 13.65
N ARG A 22 8.42 -2.43 14.92
CA ARG A 22 9.77 -2.70 15.43
C ARG A 22 10.27 -4.12 15.08
N PHE A 23 9.38 -5.08 14.90
CA PHE A 23 9.68 -6.44 14.47
C PHE A 23 9.52 -6.59 12.97
N ASP A 24 10.38 -5.94 12.18
CA ASP A 24 10.29 -5.90 10.72
C ASP A 24 10.15 -7.29 10.10
N ARG A 25 10.87 -8.31 10.58
CA ARG A 25 10.77 -9.67 10.04
C ARG A 25 9.41 -10.30 10.25
N ILE A 26 8.86 -10.20 11.48
CA ILE A 26 7.53 -10.75 11.79
C ILE A 26 6.46 -10.00 11.02
N TYR A 27 6.59 -8.67 10.92
CA TYR A 27 5.69 -7.84 10.14
C TYR A 27 5.64 -8.27 8.67
N PHE A 28 6.80 -8.43 8.02
CA PHE A 28 6.85 -8.83 6.60
C PHE A 28 6.36 -10.26 6.37
N ILE A 29 6.62 -11.20 7.28
CA ILE A 29 6.09 -12.57 7.19
C ILE A 29 4.56 -12.54 7.32
N SER A 30 4.02 -11.88 8.34
CA SER A 30 2.57 -11.76 8.55
C SER A 30 1.89 -11.07 7.37
N GLN A 31 2.50 -10.01 6.85
CA GLN A 31 2.03 -9.31 5.67
C GLN A 31 2.03 -10.19 4.42
N GLY A 32 3.08 -11.00 4.22
CA GLY A 32 3.14 -11.95 3.11
C GLY A 32 2.03 -13.00 3.16
N ILE A 33 1.74 -13.54 4.36
CA ILE A 33 0.62 -14.48 4.58
C ILE A 33 -0.72 -13.78 4.30
N ILE A 34 -0.95 -12.60 4.85
CA ILE A 34 -2.19 -11.84 4.63
C ILE A 34 -2.33 -11.51 3.14
N HIS A 35 -1.26 -11.08 2.48
CA HIS A 35 -1.30 -10.78 1.04
C HIS A 35 -1.64 -12.03 0.21
N GLY A 36 -1.01 -13.17 0.51
CA GLY A 36 -1.27 -14.42 -0.20
C GLY A 36 -2.70 -14.92 -0.04
N LEU A 37 -3.32 -14.72 1.13
CA LEU A 37 -4.68 -15.18 1.41
C LEU A 37 -5.77 -14.20 0.95
N THR A 38 -5.53 -12.90 1.02
CA THR A 38 -6.58 -11.89 0.86
C THR A 38 -6.33 -10.87 -0.25
N ASN A 39 -5.15 -10.87 -0.84
CA ASN A 39 -4.65 -9.83 -1.76
C ASN A 39 -4.64 -8.39 -1.16
N LEU A 40 -4.89 -8.23 0.15
CA LEU A 40 -4.97 -6.94 0.85
C LEU A 40 -3.63 -6.50 1.48
N GLY A 41 -2.61 -7.35 1.45
CA GLY A 41 -1.31 -7.07 2.05
C GLY A 41 -0.58 -5.84 1.46
N GLY A 42 -0.97 -5.41 0.26
CA GLY A 42 -0.40 -4.22 -0.37
C GLY A 42 -0.63 -2.93 0.40
N SER A 43 -1.80 -2.75 1.01
CA SER A 43 -2.11 -1.58 1.85
C SER A 43 -1.26 -1.54 3.12
N LEU A 44 -1.01 -2.69 3.74
CA LEU A 44 -0.14 -2.81 4.91
C LEU A 44 1.31 -2.46 4.58
N LEU A 45 1.83 -2.98 3.45
CA LEU A 45 3.16 -2.64 2.96
C LEU A 45 3.30 -1.15 2.72
N THR A 46 2.35 -0.57 2.00
CA THR A 46 2.35 0.86 1.68
C THR A 46 2.32 1.70 2.95
N SER A 47 1.45 1.36 3.91
CA SER A 47 1.39 2.04 5.21
C SER A 47 2.74 2.00 5.94
N LYS A 48 3.42 0.85 5.96
CA LYS A 48 4.74 0.71 6.57
C LYS A 48 5.78 1.60 5.88
N ILE A 49 5.84 1.58 4.56
CA ILE A 49 6.81 2.39 3.80
C ILE A 49 6.55 3.89 3.99
N PHE A 50 5.27 4.30 4.06
CA PHE A 50 4.93 5.69 4.30
C PHE A 50 5.21 6.17 5.73
N SER A 51 5.28 5.27 6.71
CA SER A 51 5.72 5.57 8.07
C SER A 51 7.23 5.76 8.21
N MET A 52 8.02 5.37 7.19
CA MET A 52 9.47 5.57 7.20
C MET A 52 9.83 7.02 6.87
N ASP A 53 10.87 7.53 7.53
CA ASP A 53 11.41 8.88 7.25
C ASP A 53 12.40 8.83 6.08
N ILE A 54 11.87 8.59 4.88
CA ILE A 54 12.59 8.54 3.62
C ILE A 54 11.92 9.44 2.58
N GLY A 55 12.68 9.83 1.55
CA GLY A 55 12.18 10.72 0.51
C GLY A 55 11.06 10.10 -0.35
N LYS A 56 10.21 10.95 -0.96
CA LYS A 56 9.10 10.50 -1.82
C LYS A 56 9.55 9.59 -2.96
N ALA A 57 10.75 9.83 -3.52
CA ALA A 57 11.30 9.00 -4.59
C ALA A 57 11.65 7.60 -4.11
N GLU A 58 12.25 7.50 -2.92
CA GLU A 58 12.59 6.22 -2.29
C GLU A 58 11.33 5.45 -1.88
N LYS A 59 10.33 6.13 -1.27
CA LYS A 59 9.02 5.54 -0.96
C LYS A 59 8.39 4.93 -2.21
N ARG A 60 8.34 5.69 -3.29
CA ARG A 60 7.78 5.25 -4.57
C ARG A 60 8.53 4.06 -5.15
N ALA A 61 9.87 4.13 -5.18
CA ALA A 61 10.69 3.04 -5.71
C ALA A 61 10.48 1.74 -4.90
N THR A 62 10.48 1.84 -3.57
CA THR A 62 10.29 0.69 -2.67
C THR A 62 8.90 0.08 -2.84
N VAL A 63 7.83 0.90 -2.90
CA VAL A 63 6.47 0.43 -3.16
C VAL A 63 6.40 -0.27 -4.51
N SER A 64 6.91 0.35 -5.57
CA SER A 64 6.87 -0.21 -6.92
C SER A 64 7.61 -1.53 -7.03
N LEU A 65 8.81 -1.64 -6.43
CA LEU A 65 9.58 -2.88 -6.41
C LEU A 65 8.87 -4.00 -5.65
N SER A 66 8.25 -3.66 -4.53
CA SER A 66 7.50 -4.63 -3.71
C SER A 66 6.27 -5.15 -4.46
N TYR A 67 5.50 -4.27 -5.11
CA TYR A 67 4.35 -4.68 -5.93
C TYR A 67 4.78 -5.49 -7.15
N PHE A 68 5.89 -5.14 -7.78
CA PHE A 68 6.46 -5.94 -8.87
C PHE A 68 6.79 -7.36 -8.40
N THR A 69 7.39 -7.49 -7.22
CA THR A 69 7.71 -8.80 -6.63
C THR A 69 6.43 -9.60 -6.36
N PHE A 70 5.41 -8.99 -5.74
CA PHE A 70 4.13 -9.67 -5.49
C PHE A 70 3.45 -10.11 -6.79
N ALA A 71 3.38 -9.23 -7.78
CA ALA A 71 2.79 -9.55 -9.08
C ALA A 71 3.54 -10.70 -9.78
N SER A 72 4.87 -10.72 -9.69
CA SER A 72 5.67 -11.82 -10.25
C SER A 72 5.32 -13.16 -9.60
N PHE A 73 5.23 -13.23 -8.28
CA PHE A 73 4.81 -14.45 -7.58
C PHE A 73 3.37 -14.85 -7.92
N GLN A 74 2.45 -13.91 -8.03
CA GLN A 74 1.07 -14.19 -8.42
C GLN A 74 1.00 -14.78 -9.83
N ILE A 75 1.72 -14.21 -10.80
CA ILE A 75 1.78 -14.74 -12.17
C ILE A 75 2.33 -16.17 -12.18
N VAL A 76 3.44 -16.41 -11.48
CA VAL A 76 4.02 -17.77 -11.38
C VAL A 76 3.01 -18.75 -10.78
N THR A 77 2.29 -18.34 -9.74
CA THR A 77 1.27 -19.19 -9.10
C THR A 77 0.12 -19.50 -10.06
N LEU A 78 -0.44 -18.48 -10.74
CA LEU A 78 -1.54 -18.67 -11.70
C LEU A 78 -1.14 -19.61 -12.85
N VAL A 79 0.04 -19.39 -13.42
CA VAL A 79 0.58 -20.28 -14.47
C VAL A 79 0.75 -21.70 -13.97
N SER A 80 1.25 -21.89 -12.74
CA SER A 80 1.44 -23.21 -12.14
C SER A 80 0.13 -23.95 -11.86
N LEU A 81 -0.96 -23.20 -11.62
CA LEU A 81 -2.30 -23.74 -11.43
C LEU A 81 -3.04 -24.01 -12.75
N GLY A 82 -2.43 -23.67 -13.90
CA GLY A 82 -3.04 -23.83 -15.22
C GLY A 82 -4.07 -22.75 -15.56
N GLU A 83 -4.18 -21.70 -14.75
CA GLU A 83 -5.05 -20.55 -15.00
C GLU A 83 -4.38 -19.65 -16.04
N LEU A 84 -4.83 -19.74 -17.28
CA LEU A 84 -4.43 -18.84 -18.35
C LEU A 84 -5.19 -17.52 -18.17
N VAL A 85 -4.48 -16.46 -17.84
CA VAL A 85 -5.06 -15.12 -17.81
C VAL A 85 -5.19 -14.61 -19.23
N ASP A 86 -6.40 -14.29 -19.67
CA ASP A 86 -6.64 -13.57 -20.93
C ASP A 86 -5.97 -12.20 -20.86
N PHE A 87 -4.77 -12.12 -21.42
CA PHE A 87 -3.95 -10.92 -21.35
C PHE A 87 -4.33 -9.94 -22.46
N ASN A 88 -5.02 -8.85 -22.08
CA ASN A 88 -5.37 -7.80 -23.03
C ASN A 88 -4.35 -6.64 -22.96
N PHE A 89 -3.50 -6.55 -23.98
CA PHE A 89 -2.47 -5.49 -24.09
C PHE A 89 -3.03 -4.07 -24.00
N ASN A 90 -4.29 -3.84 -24.35
CA ASN A 90 -4.91 -2.51 -24.27
C ASN A 90 -4.90 -1.97 -22.83
N TYR A 91 -5.10 -2.83 -21.82
CA TYR A 91 -5.06 -2.39 -20.41
C TYR A 91 -3.66 -1.97 -19.98
N VAL A 92 -2.62 -2.63 -20.50
CA VAL A 92 -1.22 -2.25 -20.23
C VAL A 92 -0.91 -0.91 -20.85
N PHE A 93 -1.34 -0.69 -22.08
CA PHE A 93 -1.15 0.59 -22.77
C PHE A 93 -1.87 1.74 -22.04
N ILE A 94 -3.13 1.56 -21.68
CA ILE A 94 -3.90 2.54 -20.90
C ILE A 94 -3.21 2.81 -19.57
N GLY A 95 -2.78 1.78 -18.86
CA GLY A 95 -2.05 1.91 -17.59
C GLY A 95 -0.75 2.69 -17.73
N ALA A 96 0.03 2.43 -18.79
CA ALA A 96 1.26 3.15 -19.08
C ALA A 96 1.02 4.64 -19.36
N VAL A 97 0.00 4.96 -20.17
CA VAL A 97 -0.38 6.35 -20.47
C VAL A 97 -0.81 7.07 -19.19
N VAL A 98 -1.69 6.48 -18.39
CA VAL A 98 -2.13 7.06 -17.10
C VAL A 98 -0.96 7.26 -16.16
N PHE A 99 -0.04 6.30 -16.09
CA PHE A 99 1.17 6.41 -15.26
C PHE A 99 2.02 7.60 -15.66
N VAL A 100 2.33 7.76 -16.97
CA VAL A 100 3.15 8.87 -17.48
C VAL A 100 2.49 10.22 -17.22
N LEU A 101 1.17 10.33 -17.48
CA LEU A 101 0.43 11.55 -17.21
C LEU A 101 0.43 11.92 -15.72
N THR A 102 0.18 10.94 -14.86
CA THR A 102 0.19 11.14 -13.40
C THR A 102 1.58 11.52 -12.90
N ASP A 103 2.63 10.90 -13.43
CA ASP A 103 4.01 11.24 -13.10
C ASP A 103 4.34 12.68 -13.47
N TYR A 104 4.01 13.09 -14.69
CA TYR A 104 4.34 14.39 -15.21
C TYR A 104 3.55 15.53 -14.53
N PHE A 105 2.24 15.39 -14.44
CA PHE A 105 1.37 16.47 -13.97
C PHE A 105 1.24 16.52 -12.44
N VAL A 106 1.26 15.39 -11.78
CA VAL A 106 0.97 15.31 -10.35
C VAL A 106 2.26 15.10 -9.54
N TYR A 107 2.95 13.99 -9.77
CA TYR A 107 4.06 13.57 -8.91
C TYR A 107 5.23 14.57 -8.91
N LYS A 108 5.67 15.06 -10.07
CA LYS A 108 6.81 15.98 -10.17
C LYS A 108 6.59 17.28 -9.40
N ASN A 109 5.36 17.79 -9.40
CA ASN A 109 5.00 19.05 -8.78
C ASN A 109 4.63 18.93 -7.29
N MET A 110 4.63 17.71 -6.74
CA MET A 110 4.21 17.43 -5.38
C MET A 110 5.42 17.44 -4.41
N SER A 111 5.31 18.14 -3.29
CA SER A 111 6.30 18.07 -2.20
C SER A 111 6.16 16.75 -1.43
N ASN A 112 7.21 16.34 -0.67
CA ASN A 112 7.18 15.13 0.14
C ASN A 112 5.95 15.07 1.06
N LYS A 113 5.66 16.17 1.78
CA LYS A 113 4.52 16.26 2.70
C LYS A 113 3.17 16.14 1.99
N LYS A 114 3.02 16.76 0.81
CA LYS A 114 1.79 16.62 0.00
C LYS A 114 1.62 15.20 -0.50
N TYR A 115 2.70 14.55 -0.88
CA TYR A 115 2.70 13.16 -1.33
C TYR A 115 2.25 12.21 -0.22
N ASP A 116 2.80 12.35 0.99
CA ASP A 116 2.42 11.54 2.15
C ASP A 116 0.94 11.74 2.52
N ASN A 117 0.46 12.99 2.55
CA ASN A 117 -0.95 13.30 2.82
C ASN A 117 -1.89 12.73 1.75
N PHE A 118 -1.53 12.84 0.48
CA PHE A 118 -2.32 12.27 -0.62
C PHE A 118 -2.47 10.75 -0.45
N PHE A 119 -1.37 10.06 -0.14
CA PHE A 119 -1.41 8.63 0.10
C PHE A 119 -2.20 8.25 1.34
N ALA A 120 -2.11 9.01 2.43
CA ALA A 120 -2.91 8.78 3.63
C ALA A 120 -4.42 8.85 3.34
N VAL A 121 -4.84 9.87 2.59
CA VAL A 121 -6.24 10.03 2.15
C VAL A 121 -6.65 8.87 1.23
N PHE A 122 -5.81 8.51 0.28
CA PHE A 122 -6.06 7.37 -0.62
C PHE A 122 -6.24 6.05 0.15
N LEU A 123 -5.35 5.75 1.10
CA LEU A 123 -5.45 4.56 1.94
C LEU A 123 -6.71 4.56 2.80
N PHE A 124 -7.08 5.72 3.37
CA PHE A 124 -8.29 5.87 4.16
C PHE A 124 -9.55 5.60 3.32
N LEU A 125 -9.66 6.21 2.15
CA LEU A 125 -10.79 6.01 1.24
C LEU A 125 -10.88 4.56 0.76
N SER A 126 -9.73 3.94 0.43
CA SER A 126 -9.67 2.52 0.04
C SER A 126 -10.13 1.62 1.18
N GLY A 127 -9.71 1.91 2.41
CA GLY A 127 -10.17 1.18 3.60
C GLY A 127 -11.68 1.29 3.83
N CYS A 128 -12.24 2.49 3.72
CA CYS A 128 -13.68 2.71 3.80
C CYS A 128 -14.45 1.95 2.71
N MET A 129 -13.94 1.96 1.49
CA MET A 129 -14.54 1.23 0.38
C MET A 129 -14.54 -0.28 0.61
N LEU A 130 -13.44 -0.83 1.12
CA LEU A 130 -13.35 -2.26 1.44
C LEU A 130 -14.33 -2.66 2.55
N ILE A 131 -14.48 -1.84 3.59
CA ILE A 131 -15.47 -2.08 4.66
C ILE A 131 -16.88 -2.05 4.07
N TYR A 132 -17.19 -1.06 3.25
CA TYR A 132 -18.48 -0.96 2.58
C TYR A 132 -18.78 -2.20 1.73
N MET A 133 -17.82 -2.64 0.89
CA MET A 133 -17.99 -3.84 0.04
C MET A 133 -18.04 -5.15 0.84
N GLY A 134 -17.45 -5.20 2.03
CA GLY A 134 -17.51 -6.37 2.92
C GLY A 134 -18.78 -6.48 3.76
N LEU A 135 -19.56 -5.38 3.83
CA LEU A 135 -20.85 -5.34 4.57
C LEU A 135 -22.06 -5.60 3.68
N PHE A 136 -21.90 -5.48 2.37
CA PHE A 136 -22.95 -5.65 1.35
C PHE A 136 -22.50 -6.61 0.24
#